data_edbc66bd341bf231dbbf76817c709bb1
#
_entry.id   edbc66bd341bf231dbbf76817c709bb1
#
_cell.length_a   1.000
_cell.length_b   1.000
_cell.length_c   1.000
_cell.angle_alpha   90.00
_cell.angle_beta   90.00
_cell.angle_gamma   90.00
#
_symmetry.space_group_name_H-M   'P 1'
#
loop_
_entity.id
_entity.type
_entity.pdbx_description
1 polymer ?
#
loop_
_entity_poly.entity_id
_entity_poly.type
_entity_poly.pdbx_seq_one_letter_code
_entity_poly.pdbx_strand_id
1 'polypeptide(L)'
;MLVDLMRNDLTQVAVPGSVKVSRFDVEAYANVQHLVSHITATLRPDHNGASALQAVFPGGSITGCPRTVVCAVIDELEQMPRSFWTGSIGYIDVHSGRSAWNILIRTLEAHRSNGRWQGSVGAGGGITIASEPRNEVEEAAWKGAALRIAAGWMSEEHTSLPTGTLGIHPMQPPNGFESIRELGIIQSLSEAVESATKTGVLFVDNLDSFSLNIADAIAQTGRNVTVLEGRSPQSERWLDPVALHDLLETLQPSHIILGPGPGRPEDARLTMALAHHALAGQLNMPVLGVC
;
A
#
# COMPACT_ATOMS: atom_id res chain seq x y z
N MET A 1 -0.84 -10.65 -6.74
CA MET A 1 -0.22 -9.31 -6.61
C MET A 1 -1.23 -8.21 -6.30
N LEU A 2 -2.10 -7.71 -7.24
CA LEU A 2 -3.03 -6.60 -6.94
C LEU A 2 -3.97 -6.88 -5.77
N VAL A 3 -4.50 -8.10 -5.66
CA VAL A 3 -5.33 -8.54 -4.52
C VAL A 3 -4.57 -8.43 -3.21
N ASP A 4 -3.30 -8.83 -3.20
CA ASP A 4 -2.47 -8.80 -1.99
C ASP A 4 -2.09 -7.38 -1.58
N LEU A 5 -1.87 -6.48 -2.55
CA LEU A 5 -1.68 -5.06 -2.29
C LEU A 5 -2.92 -4.45 -1.61
N MET A 6 -4.11 -4.73 -2.15
CA MET A 6 -5.38 -4.24 -1.56
C MET A 6 -5.66 -4.85 -0.18
N ARG A 7 -5.34 -6.13 0.03
CA ARG A 7 -5.43 -6.77 1.35
C ARG A 7 -4.51 -6.06 2.35
N ASN A 8 -3.25 -5.84 1.97
CA ASN A 8 -2.28 -5.14 2.81
C ASN A 8 -2.75 -3.71 3.16
N ASP A 9 -3.26 -2.97 2.18
CA ASP A 9 -3.78 -1.62 2.42
C ASP A 9 -4.97 -1.62 3.40
N LEU A 10 -5.95 -2.53 3.20
CA LEU A 10 -7.10 -2.63 4.10
C LEU A 10 -6.74 -3.09 5.51
N THR A 11 -5.71 -3.94 5.66
CA THR A 11 -5.27 -4.41 6.99
C THR A 11 -4.83 -3.25 7.90
N GLN A 12 -4.39 -2.13 7.33
CA GLN A 12 -4.00 -0.93 8.10
C GLN A 12 -5.15 -0.34 8.91
N VAL A 13 -6.39 -0.50 8.46
CA VAL A 13 -7.60 0.11 9.08
C VAL A 13 -8.62 -0.92 9.54
N ALA A 14 -8.37 -2.20 9.29
CA ALA A 14 -9.28 -3.28 9.58
C ALA A 14 -9.05 -3.87 10.99
N VAL A 15 -10.10 -4.47 11.54
CA VAL A 15 -9.97 -5.38 12.67
C VAL A 15 -9.07 -6.54 12.26
N PRO A 16 -8.00 -6.86 13.00
CA PRO A 16 -7.09 -7.95 12.68
C PRO A 16 -7.84 -9.28 12.42
N GLY A 17 -7.47 -9.98 11.36
CA GLY A 17 -8.10 -11.24 10.95
C GLY A 17 -9.43 -11.10 10.19
N SER A 18 -9.89 -9.88 9.94
CA SER A 18 -11.17 -9.63 9.25
C SER A 18 -11.05 -9.47 7.73
N VAL A 19 -9.85 -9.33 7.19
CA VAL A 19 -9.65 -9.10 5.75
C VAL A 19 -9.83 -10.39 4.97
N LYS A 20 -10.75 -10.39 4.01
CA LYS A 20 -11.14 -11.56 3.22
C LYS A 20 -11.26 -11.22 1.74
N VAL A 21 -10.84 -12.13 0.87
CA VAL A 21 -11.22 -12.10 -0.54
C VAL A 21 -12.60 -12.74 -0.64
N SER A 22 -13.62 -11.92 -0.82
CA SER A 22 -15.03 -12.39 -0.85
C SER A 22 -15.49 -12.82 -2.24
N ARG A 23 -14.78 -12.36 -3.28
CA ARG A 23 -15.11 -12.69 -4.67
C ARG A 23 -13.87 -12.60 -5.55
N PHE A 24 -13.76 -13.52 -6.51
CA PHE A 24 -12.72 -13.56 -7.52
C PHE A 24 -13.31 -14.16 -8.80
N ASP A 25 -13.86 -13.30 -9.68
CA ASP A 25 -14.63 -13.71 -10.85
C ASP A 25 -14.24 -12.93 -12.10
N VAL A 26 -14.58 -13.49 -13.25
CA VAL A 26 -14.53 -12.81 -14.54
C VAL A 26 -15.88 -12.18 -14.83
N GLU A 27 -15.93 -10.86 -14.94
CA GLU A 27 -17.11 -10.10 -15.38
C GLU A 27 -17.05 -9.82 -16.86
N ALA A 28 -18.05 -10.29 -17.59
CA ALA A 28 -18.17 -10.06 -19.04
C ALA A 28 -19.01 -8.80 -19.30
N TYR A 29 -18.46 -7.89 -20.07
CA TYR A 29 -19.13 -6.71 -20.61
C TYR A 29 -19.22 -6.83 -22.13
N ALA A 30 -19.94 -5.91 -22.79
CA ALA A 30 -20.18 -5.98 -24.23
C ALA A 30 -18.90 -6.09 -25.05
N ASN A 31 -17.85 -5.38 -24.67
CA ASN A 31 -16.61 -5.26 -25.45
C ASN A 31 -15.35 -5.78 -24.73
N VAL A 32 -15.45 -6.07 -23.44
CA VAL A 32 -14.29 -6.45 -22.61
C VAL A 32 -14.68 -7.46 -21.55
N GLN A 33 -13.69 -8.19 -21.05
CA GLN A 33 -13.80 -9.03 -19.86
C GLN A 33 -12.88 -8.48 -18.78
N HIS A 34 -13.37 -8.40 -17.56
CA HIS A 34 -12.60 -7.97 -16.42
C HIS A 34 -12.47 -9.10 -15.40
N LEU A 35 -11.25 -9.37 -14.95
CA LEU A 35 -11.02 -10.16 -13.75
C LEU A 35 -11.24 -9.23 -12.55
N VAL A 36 -12.29 -9.50 -11.77
CA VAL A 36 -12.70 -8.67 -10.63
C VAL A 36 -12.50 -9.44 -9.33
N SER A 37 -11.89 -8.76 -8.37
CA SER A 37 -11.72 -9.29 -7.02
C SER A 37 -12.34 -8.33 -6.03
N HIS A 38 -13.13 -8.86 -5.09
CA HIS A 38 -13.68 -8.10 -3.99
C HIS A 38 -12.97 -8.48 -2.71
N ILE A 39 -12.36 -7.50 -2.07
CA ILE A 39 -11.74 -7.63 -0.77
C ILE A 39 -12.62 -6.90 0.25
N THR A 40 -12.97 -7.56 1.32
CA THR A 40 -13.81 -7.03 2.38
C THR A 40 -13.09 -7.11 3.72
N ALA A 41 -13.37 -6.15 4.60
CA ALA A 41 -12.84 -6.13 5.95
C ALA A 41 -13.82 -5.45 6.90
N THR A 42 -13.71 -5.73 8.19
CA THR A 42 -14.41 -4.98 9.24
C THR A 42 -13.53 -3.81 9.65
N LEU A 43 -14.04 -2.59 9.50
CA LEU A 43 -13.32 -1.38 9.89
C LEU A 43 -13.21 -1.32 11.42
N ARG A 44 -12.04 -0.91 11.92
CA ARG A 44 -11.88 -0.68 13.36
C ARG A 44 -12.80 0.44 13.85
N PRO A 45 -13.26 0.40 15.12
CA PRO A 45 -14.22 1.37 15.67
C PRO A 45 -13.76 2.83 15.66
N ASP A 46 -12.45 3.06 15.71
CA ASP A 46 -11.80 4.39 15.68
C ASP A 46 -11.67 4.98 14.27
N HIS A 47 -12.09 4.25 13.24
CA HIS A 47 -12.00 4.65 11.84
C HIS A 47 -13.38 4.90 11.22
N ASN A 48 -13.40 5.77 10.22
CA ASN A 48 -14.56 6.04 9.37
C ASN A 48 -14.14 6.03 7.89
N GLY A 49 -15.07 6.28 6.98
CA GLY A 49 -14.78 6.23 5.55
C GLY A 49 -13.69 7.21 5.09
N ALA A 50 -13.56 8.38 5.72
CA ALA A 50 -12.53 9.35 5.38
C ALA A 50 -11.15 8.90 5.90
N SER A 51 -11.06 8.46 7.15
CA SER A 51 -9.80 7.94 7.71
C SER A 51 -9.36 6.65 7.02
N ALA A 52 -10.31 5.80 6.60
CA ALA A 52 -10.01 4.63 5.79
C ALA A 52 -9.40 5.02 4.44
N LEU A 53 -9.99 6.01 3.73
CA LEU A 53 -9.40 6.53 2.50
C LEU A 53 -7.99 7.08 2.74
N GLN A 54 -7.80 7.88 3.78
CA GLN A 54 -6.49 8.46 4.11
C GLN A 54 -5.41 7.38 4.33
N ALA A 55 -5.75 6.28 4.97
CA ALA A 55 -4.81 5.20 5.25
C ALA A 55 -4.43 4.40 3.98
N VAL A 56 -5.38 4.18 3.06
CA VAL A 56 -5.14 3.39 1.85
C VAL A 56 -4.70 4.22 0.64
N PHE A 57 -4.76 5.55 0.73
CA PHE A 57 -4.40 6.46 -0.37
C PHE A 57 -2.92 6.91 -0.27
N PRO A 58 -2.20 7.02 -1.40
CA PRO A 58 -2.56 6.51 -2.72
C PRO A 58 -2.52 4.97 -2.77
N GLY A 59 -3.49 4.36 -3.44
CA GLY A 59 -3.62 2.89 -3.47
C GLY A 59 -2.40 2.19 -4.05
N GLY A 60 -1.99 1.09 -3.43
CA GLY A 60 -0.84 0.30 -3.88
C GLY A 60 -1.00 -0.27 -5.29
N SER A 61 -2.23 -0.48 -5.75
CA SER A 61 -2.53 -0.90 -7.14
C SER A 61 -2.17 0.16 -8.19
N ILE A 62 -2.01 1.42 -7.76
CA ILE A 62 -1.65 2.55 -8.63
C ILE A 62 -0.17 2.90 -8.52
N THR A 63 0.34 2.94 -7.30
CA THR A 63 1.72 3.33 -7.05
C THR A 63 2.68 2.17 -7.19
N GLY A 64 2.29 0.98 -6.77
CA GLY A 64 3.18 -0.14 -6.51
C GLY A 64 3.66 -0.13 -5.04
N CYS A 65 4.57 -1.02 -4.72
CA CYS A 65 5.14 -1.19 -3.38
C CYS A 65 6.66 -1.42 -3.44
N PRO A 66 7.41 -0.95 -2.43
CA PRO A 66 6.99 -0.17 -1.25
C PRO A 66 6.49 1.23 -1.63
N ARG A 67 5.33 1.63 -1.12
CA ARG A 67 4.58 2.82 -1.57
C ARG A 67 5.41 4.10 -1.58
N THR A 68 6.10 4.40 -0.47
CA THR A 68 6.91 5.62 -0.32
C THR A 68 8.06 5.68 -1.32
N VAL A 69 8.75 4.56 -1.52
CA VAL A 69 9.88 4.46 -2.46
C VAL A 69 9.39 4.64 -3.89
N VAL A 70 8.31 3.93 -4.25
CA VAL A 70 7.77 4.00 -5.62
C VAL A 70 7.18 5.37 -5.92
N CYS A 71 6.52 6.03 -4.96
CA CYS A 71 6.06 7.42 -5.15
C CYS A 71 7.22 8.37 -5.44
N ALA A 72 8.36 8.23 -4.75
CA ALA A 72 9.55 9.05 -5.04
C ALA A 72 10.11 8.77 -6.44
N VAL A 73 10.14 7.51 -6.86
CA VAL A 73 10.59 7.13 -8.21
C VAL A 73 9.65 7.69 -9.29
N ILE A 74 8.33 7.63 -9.05
CA ILE A 74 7.33 8.19 -9.96
C ILE A 74 7.54 9.70 -10.11
N ASP A 75 7.75 10.42 -8.99
CA ASP A 75 8.00 11.87 -9.00
C ASP A 75 9.27 12.21 -9.78
N GLU A 76 10.34 11.44 -9.58
CA GLU A 76 11.60 11.61 -10.31
C GLU A 76 11.47 11.36 -11.82
N LEU A 77 10.73 10.31 -12.21
CA LEU A 77 10.63 9.89 -13.61
C LEU A 77 9.58 10.65 -14.40
N GLU A 78 8.39 10.87 -13.85
CA GLU A 78 7.32 11.53 -14.57
C GLU A 78 7.48 13.05 -14.62
N GLN A 79 8.06 13.66 -13.58
CA GLN A 79 8.35 15.10 -13.46
C GLN A 79 7.15 16.02 -13.78
N MET A 80 5.94 15.47 -13.72
CA MET A 80 4.68 16.16 -13.95
C MET A 80 3.66 15.75 -12.89
N PRO A 81 2.85 16.70 -12.36
CA PRO A 81 1.76 16.33 -11.47
C PRO A 81 0.72 15.51 -12.23
N ARG A 82 0.30 14.42 -11.61
CA ARG A 82 -0.79 13.58 -12.14
C ARG A 82 -2.16 14.25 -12.03
N SER A 83 -2.27 15.34 -11.22
CA SER A 83 -3.49 16.09 -10.96
C SER A 83 -4.63 15.19 -10.46
N PHE A 84 -5.80 15.19 -11.07
CA PHE A 84 -6.89 14.27 -10.70
C PHE A 84 -6.64 12.83 -11.11
N TRP A 85 -5.86 12.61 -12.17
CA TRP A 85 -5.52 11.26 -12.60
C TRP A 85 -4.75 10.51 -11.50
N THR A 86 -5.13 9.29 -11.22
CA THR A 86 -4.67 8.45 -10.10
C THR A 86 -5.08 8.94 -8.70
N GLY A 87 -5.83 10.04 -8.63
CA GLY A 87 -6.49 10.47 -7.42
C GLY A 87 -7.69 9.61 -7.05
N SER A 88 -8.53 10.13 -6.17
CA SER A 88 -9.77 9.47 -5.77
C SER A 88 -10.93 10.48 -5.79
N ILE A 89 -12.09 10.03 -6.26
CA ILE A 89 -13.35 10.76 -6.12
C ILE A 89 -14.37 9.85 -5.44
N GLY A 90 -15.18 10.45 -4.56
CA GLY A 90 -16.19 9.68 -3.87
C GLY A 90 -17.15 10.55 -3.10
N TYR A 91 -17.92 9.91 -2.23
CA TYR A 91 -18.86 10.59 -1.35
C TYR A 91 -18.94 9.90 0.02
N ILE A 92 -19.39 10.67 0.98
CA ILE A 92 -19.78 10.19 2.31
C ILE A 92 -21.25 10.58 2.52
N ASP A 93 -22.11 9.62 2.78
CA ASP A 93 -23.46 9.85 3.24
C ASP A 93 -23.44 10.28 4.72
N VAL A 94 -23.81 11.49 4.99
CA VAL A 94 -23.77 12.07 6.34
C VAL A 94 -24.73 11.41 7.33
N HIS A 95 -25.78 10.74 6.85
CA HIS A 95 -26.76 10.09 7.72
C HIS A 95 -26.33 8.69 8.14
N SER A 96 -25.82 7.90 7.18
CA SER A 96 -25.44 6.50 7.43
C SER A 96 -23.94 6.33 7.71
N GLY A 97 -23.12 7.33 7.44
CA GLY A 97 -21.66 7.23 7.46
C GLY A 97 -21.07 6.37 6.32
N ARG A 98 -21.92 5.84 5.44
CA ARG A 98 -21.45 5.05 4.29
C ARG A 98 -20.68 5.93 3.32
N SER A 99 -19.62 5.39 2.76
CA SER A 99 -18.83 6.08 1.74
C SER A 99 -18.51 5.17 0.58
N ALA A 100 -18.32 5.77 -0.59
CA ALA A 100 -17.80 5.10 -1.76
C ALA A 100 -16.73 5.97 -2.40
N TRP A 101 -15.62 5.36 -2.76
CA TRP A 101 -14.46 6.00 -3.35
C TRP A 101 -14.00 5.21 -4.57
N ASN A 102 -13.66 5.90 -5.65
CA ASN A 102 -13.03 5.26 -6.78
C ASN A 102 -11.59 5.76 -6.95
N ILE A 103 -10.82 5.06 -7.77
CA ILE A 103 -9.53 5.53 -8.26
C ILE A 103 -9.74 6.09 -9.66
N LEU A 104 -9.30 7.33 -9.88
CA LEU A 104 -9.42 8.03 -11.14
C LEU A 104 -8.38 7.53 -12.14
N ILE A 105 -8.70 6.47 -12.85
CA ILE A 105 -7.92 5.94 -13.98
C ILE A 105 -8.56 6.35 -15.31
N ARG A 106 -7.79 6.40 -16.40
CA ARG A 106 -8.28 6.79 -17.72
C ARG A 106 -9.09 8.10 -17.64
N THR A 107 -8.45 9.15 -17.15
CA THR A 107 -9.11 10.40 -16.76
C THR A 107 -8.85 11.49 -17.80
N LEU A 108 -9.91 12.12 -18.27
CA LEU A 108 -9.86 13.36 -19.04
C LEU A 108 -10.11 14.54 -18.11
N GLU A 109 -9.16 15.45 -18.04
CA GLU A 109 -9.30 16.74 -17.37
C GLU A 109 -9.39 17.84 -18.42
N ALA A 110 -10.35 18.75 -18.30
CA ALA A 110 -10.47 19.88 -19.19
C ALA A 110 -10.93 21.15 -18.48
N HIS A 111 -10.36 22.27 -18.87
CA HIS A 111 -10.77 23.60 -18.40
C HIS A 111 -10.84 24.57 -19.57
N ARG A 112 -11.62 25.64 -19.39
CA ARG A 112 -11.76 26.69 -20.40
C ARG A 112 -10.83 27.83 -20.08
N SER A 113 -9.91 28.16 -21.00
CA SER A 113 -8.98 29.27 -20.89
C SER A 113 -9.00 30.07 -22.21
N ASN A 114 -9.16 31.40 -22.11
CA ASN A 114 -9.21 32.30 -23.27
C ASN A 114 -10.19 31.87 -24.37
N GLY A 115 -11.37 31.38 -23.96
CA GLY A 115 -12.42 30.91 -24.87
C GLY A 115 -12.18 29.54 -25.53
N ARG A 116 -11.05 28.88 -25.23
CA ARG A 116 -10.69 27.55 -25.75
C ARG A 116 -10.66 26.51 -24.64
N TRP A 117 -11.02 25.27 -24.95
CA TRP A 117 -10.84 24.13 -24.09
C TRP A 117 -9.39 23.66 -24.15
N GLN A 118 -8.80 23.48 -22.99
CA GLN A 118 -7.49 22.88 -22.78
C GLN A 118 -7.62 21.76 -21.78
N GLY A 119 -6.83 20.71 -21.91
CA GLY A 119 -6.92 19.59 -21.00
C GLY A 119 -5.84 18.54 -21.24
N SER A 120 -5.93 17.48 -20.45
CA SER A 120 -5.03 16.35 -20.52
C SER A 120 -5.80 15.02 -20.37
N VAL A 121 -5.24 13.97 -20.91
CA VAL A 121 -5.72 12.59 -20.72
C VAL A 121 -4.64 11.80 -19.97
N GLY A 122 -4.96 11.37 -18.76
CA GLY A 122 -4.14 10.47 -17.97
C GLY A 122 -4.50 9.00 -18.23
N ALA A 123 -3.53 8.21 -18.69
CA ALA A 123 -3.65 6.76 -18.85
C ALA A 123 -2.28 6.11 -18.61
N GLY A 124 -2.27 4.89 -18.08
CA GLY A 124 -1.06 4.15 -17.79
C GLY A 124 -1.30 2.67 -17.52
N GLY A 125 -0.26 1.94 -17.21
CA GLY A 125 -0.27 0.52 -16.90
C GLY A 125 0.56 0.18 -15.67
N GLY A 126 0.48 -1.06 -15.21
CA GLY A 126 1.31 -1.59 -14.13
C GLY A 126 2.59 -2.19 -14.68
N ILE A 127 3.73 -1.67 -14.25
CA ILE A 127 5.05 -2.12 -14.68
C ILE A 127 5.58 -3.16 -13.69
N THR A 128 6.06 -4.28 -14.21
CA THR A 128 6.73 -5.34 -13.44
C THR A 128 8.08 -5.64 -14.07
N ILE A 129 8.87 -6.49 -13.40
CA ILE A 129 10.17 -6.94 -13.95
C ILE A 129 10.04 -7.70 -15.28
N ALA A 130 8.87 -8.24 -15.56
CA ALA A 130 8.58 -8.96 -16.81
C ALA A 130 7.98 -8.07 -17.91
N SER A 131 7.77 -6.80 -17.62
CA SER A 131 7.21 -5.85 -18.59
C SER A 131 8.19 -5.52 -19.70
N GLU A 132 7.70 -5.51 -20.94
CA GLU A 132 8.42 -5.03 -22.10
C GLU A 132 8.07 -3.56 -22.33
N PRO A 133 9.05 -2.62 -22.25
CA PRO A 133 8.77 -1.18 -22.28
C PRO A 133 7.90 -0.70 -23.44
N ARG A 134 8.11 -1.27 -24.63
CA ARG A 134 7.33 -0.92 -25.83
C ARG A 134 5.87 -1.30 -25.65
N ASN A 135 5.59 -2.49 -25.17
CA ASN A 135 4.23 -2.98 -24.97
C ASN A 135 3.48 -2.15 -23.94
N GLU A 136 4.16 -1.74 -22.85
CA GLU A 136 3.57 -0.90 -21.80
C GLU A 136 3.20 0.50 -22.33
N VAL A 137 4.04 1.09 -23.18
CA VAL A 137 3.74 2.38 -23.84
C VAL A 137 2.56 2.24 -24.80
N GLU A 138 2.52 1.16 -25.59
CA GLU A 138 1.42 0.86 -26.51
C GLU A 138 0.10 0.66 -25.75
N GLU A 139 0.14 -0.05 -24.63
CA GLU A 139 -1.02 -0.27 -23.76
C GLU A 139 -1.53 1.05 -23.16
N ALA A 140 -0.64 1.90 -22.66
CA ALA A 140 -1.02 3.21 -22.12
C ALA A 140 -1.65 4.11 -23.19
N ALA A 141 -1.09 4.13 -24.38
CA ALA A 141 -1.62 4.88 -25.52
C ALA A 141 -3.01 4.37 -25.92
N TRP A 142 -3.20 3.06 -26.02
CA TRP A 142 -4.48 2.43 -26.32
C TRP A 142 -5.55 2.74 -25.26
N LYS A 143 -5.18 2.66 -23.98
CA LYS A 143 -6.09 3.00 -22.87
C LYS A 143 -6.57 4.45 -22.89
N GLY A 144 -5.73 5.38 -23.40
CA GLY A 144 -6.07 6.79 -23.54
C GLY A 144 -6.82 7.14 -24.84
N ALA A 145 -6.82 6.27 -25.85
CA ALA A 145 -7.31 6.57 -27.19
C ALA A 145 -8.80 6.97 -27.22
N ALA A 146 -9.66 6.21 -26.55
CA ALA A 146 -11.10 6.49 -26.52
C ALA A 146 -11.43 7.89 -25.98
N LEU A 147 -10.71 8.34 -24.93
CA LEU A 147 -10.90 9.69 -24.37
C LEU A 147 -10.39 10.78 -25.30
N ARG A 148 -9.28 10.54 -25.99
CA ARG A 148 -8.73 11.48 -26.99
C ARG A 148 -9.65 11.64 -28.19
N ILE A 149 -10.25 10.54 -28.66
CA ILE A 149 -11.26 10.55 -29.73
C ILE A 149 -12.50 11.31 -29.25
N ALA A 150 -13.02 11.00 -28.08
CA ALA A 150 -14.18 11.67 -27.50
C ALA A 150 -13.97 13.19 -27.30
N ALA A 151 -12.73 13.60 -26.99
CA ALA A 151 -12.33 15.01 -26.88
C ALA A 151 -12.09 15.69 -28.23
N GLY A 152 -12.17 14.97 -29.36
CA GLY A 152 -11.85 15.48 -30.69
C GLY A 152 -10.35 15.78 -30.91
N TRP A 153 -9.47 15.21 -30.08
CA TRP A 153 -8.01 15.40 -30.17
C TRP A 153 -7.35 14.36 -31.08
N MET A 154 -8.07 13.34 -31.48
CA MET A 154 -7.59 12.24 -32.29
C MET A 154 -8.74 11.74 -33.16
N SER A 155 -8.49 11.47 -34.46
CA SER A 155 -9.46 10.81 -35.34
C SER A 155 -9.40 9.30 -35.17
N GLU A 156 -10.49 8.60 -35.41
CA GLU A 156 -10.56 7.12 -35.33
C GLU A 156 -9.57 6.43 -36.29
N GLU A 157 -9.15 7.10 -37.34
CA GLU A 157 -8.20 6.59 -38.36
C GLU A 157 -6.74 6.61 -37.87
N HIS A 158 -6.42 7.32 -36.78
CA HIS A 158 -5.06 7.49 -36.29
C HIS A 158 -4.82 6.66 -35.01
N THR A 159 -4.85 5.35 -35.13
CA THR A 159 -4.40 4.43 -34.04
C THR A 159 -2.88 4.22 -34.00
N SER A 160 -2.10 4.95 -34.81
CA SER A 160 -0.64 4.94 -34.72
C SER A 160 -0.18 5.81 -33.53
N LEU A 161 0.69 5.25 -32.70
CA LEU A 161 1.27 5.88 -31.51
C LEU A 161 1.82 7.28 -31.81
N PRO A 162 1.44 8.31 -31.03
CA PRO A 162 2.13 9.58 -31.11
C PRO A 162 3.51 9.44 -30.42
N THR A 163 4.56 9.65 -31.17
CA THR A 163 5.90 9.95 -30.62
C THR A 163 5.86 11.35 -30.00
N GLY A 164 5.43 11.45 -28.76
CA GLY A 164 5.41 12.69 -27.98
C GLY A 164 6.53 12.69 -26.96
N THR A 165 7.38 13.71 -27.02
CA THR A 165 8.35 14.02 -25.99
C THR A 165 7.61 14.38 -24.71
N LEU A 166 7.78 13.61 -23.65
CA LEU A 166 7.29 13.95 -22.31
C LEU A 166 8.07 15.20 -21.84
N GLY A 167 7.37 16.29 -21.66
CA GLY A 167 7.91 17.49 -21.03
C GLY A 167 7.92 17.31 -19.50
N ILE A 168 9.06 17.47 -18.94
CA ILE A 168 9.38 17.11 -17.56
C ILE A 168 9.51 18.38 -16.70
N HIS A 169 8.69 18.54 -15.65
CA HIS A 169 8.83 19.60 -14.65
C HIS A 169 8.91 19.02 -13.23
N PRO A 170 9.91 19.40 -12.41
CA PRO A 170 10.06 18.87 -11.05
C PRO A 170 8.97 19.40 -10.11
N MET A 171 8.38 18.50 -9.34
CA MET A 171 7.49 18.82 -8.23
C MET A 171 8.22 18.66 -6.89
N GLN A 172 7.96 19.60 -5.97
CA GLN A 172 8.33 19.39 -4.56
C GLN A 172 7.33 18.42 -3.92
N PRO A 173 7.80 17.43 -3.12
CA PRO A 173 6.90 16.51 -2.44
C PRO A 173 6.00 17.28 -1.47
N PRO A 174 4.71 16.92 -1.36
CA PRO A 174 3.82 17.53 -0.39
C PRO A 174 4.32 17.24 1.02
N ASN A 175 4.50 18.31 1.81
CA ASN A 175 4.81 18.21 3.24
C ASN A 175 3.70 17.42 3.94
N GLY A 176 3.98 16.23 4.45
CA GLY A 176 3.02 15.43 5.21
C GLY A 176 3.08 13.91 5.00
N PHE A 177 3.96 13.40 4.13
CA PHE A 177 4.08 11.95 3.88
C PHE A 177 4.76 11.16 5.02
N GLU A 178 5.46 11.83 5.93
CA GLU A 178 6.17 11.18 7.05
C GLU A 178 5.24 10.63 8.14
N SER A 179 4.01 11.15 8.27
CA SER A 179 3.15 10.88 9.43
C SER A 179 2.24 9.65 9.33
N ILE A 180 1.99 9.11 8.15
CA ILE A 180 0.95 8.07 7.95
C ILE A 180 1.38 6.70 8.48
N ARG A 181 2.68 6.38 8.46
CA ARG A 181 3.23 5.12 9.01
C ARG A 181 3.40 5.14 10.52
N GLU A 182 3.69 6.30 11.11
CA GLU A 182 3.90 6.41 12.55
C GLU A 182 2.62 6.17 13.36
N LEU A 183 1.45 6.60 12.86
CA LEU A 183 0.20 6.54 13.61
C LEU A 183 -0.37 5.13 13.77
N GLY A 184 -0.25 4.23 12.78
CA GLY A 184 -0.88 2.91 12.84
C GLY A 184 -0.13 1.89 13.69
N ILE A 185 1.19 1.94 13.71
CA ILE A 185 2.04 0.93 14.34
C ILE A 185 2.41 1.33 15.77
N ILE A 186 2.58 2.61 16.04
CA ILE A 186 2.85 3.12 17.41
C ILE A 186 1.59 3.00 18.29
N GLN A 187 0.40 3.18 17.75
CA GLN A 187 -0.84 2.93 18.49
C GLN A 187 -0.99 1.44 18.86
N SER A 188 -0.65 0.51 17.97
CA SER A 188 -0.72 -0.91 18.28
C SER A 188 0.28 -1.34 19.35
N LEU A 189 1.44 -0.69 19.44
CA LEU A 189 2.44 -0.97 20.48
C LEU A 189 2.02 -0.42 21.85
N SER A 190 1.48 0.81 21.91
CA SER A 190 0.96 1.38 23.16
C SER A 190 -0.30 0.66 23.63
N GLU A 191 -1.21 0.31 22.72
CA GLU A 191 -2.40 -0.48 23.04
C GLU A 191 -2.05 -1.92 23.47
N ALA A 192 -1.04 -2.55 22.84
CA ALA A 192 -0.59 -3.88 23.24
C ALA A 192 0.08 -3.89 24.63
N VAL A 193 0.78 -2.81 24.99
CA VAL A 193 1.37 -2.62 26.33
C VAL A 193 0.28 -2.35 27.38
N GLU A 194 -0.78 -1.62 27.02
CA GLU A 194 -1.90 -1.33 27.92
C GLU A 194 -2.91 -2.48 28.05
N SER A 195 -3.11 -3.28 27.01
CA SER A 195 -4.10 -4.36 26.99
C SER A 195 -3.57 -5.74 27.40
N ALA A 196 -2.32 -5.85 27.85
CA ALA A 196 -1.57 -7.02 28.33
C ALA A 196 -2.34 -8.37 28.36
N THR A 197 -2.74 -8.88 27.22
CA THR A 197 -3.11 -10.28 27.08
C THR A 197 -1.85 -11.07 26.71
N LYS A 198 -1.27 -11.68 27.71
CA LYS A 198 0.06 -12.30 27.82
C LYS A 198 0.40 -13.45 26.85
N THR A 199 -0.22 -13.61 25.70
CA THR A 199 0.01 -14.76 24.80
C THR A 199 -0.20 -14.42 23.33
N GLY A 200 0.44 -13.36 22.87
CA GLY A 200 0.39 -12.95 21.47
C GLY A 200 1.60 -13.44 20.67
N VAL A 201 1.56 -13.19 19.37
CA VAL A 201 2.70 -13.34 18.47
C VAL A 201 3.33 -11.98 18.25
N LEU A 202 4.65 -11.87 18.45
CA LEU A 202 5.40 -10.69 18.06
C LEU A 202 5.82 -10.84 16.59
N PHE A 203 5.33 -9.96 15.75
CA PHE A 203 5.71 -9.91 14.34
C PHE A 203 6.61 -8.69 14.07
N VAL A 204 7.83 -8.95 13.62
CA VAL A 204 8.78 -7.89 13.23
C VAL A 204 8.64 -7.61 11.76
N ASP A 205 8.08 -6.44 11.43
CA ASP A 205 7.89 -5.97 10.08
C ASP A 205 9.16 -5.27 9.55
N ASN A 206 9.76 -5.79 8.51
CA ASN A 206 10.91 -5.20 7.86
C ASN A 206 10.54 -4.40 6.60
N LEU A 207 9.30 -3.92 6.52
CA LEU A 207 8.79 -3.06 5.47
C LEU A 207 8.66 -3.77 4.11
N ASP A 208 8.31 -5.06 4.12
CA ASP A 208 7.87 -5.72 2.90
C ASP A 208 6.49 -5.23 2.47
N SER A 209 6.20 -5.33 1.19
CA SER A 209 4.94 -4.89 0.59
C SER A 209 3.71 -5.64 1.11
N PHE A 210 3.92 -6.83 1.69
CA PHE A 210 2.87 -7.75 2.12
C PHE A 210 2.97 -8.13 3.60
N SER A 211 3.78 -7.45 4.38
CA SER A 211 4.00 -7.74 5.80
C SER A 211 2.70 -7.81 6.60
N LEU A 212 1.78 -6.88 6.37
CA LEU A 212 0.51 -6.86 7.08
C LEU A 212 -0.42 -8.03 6.69
N ASN A 213 -0.26 -8.61 5.50
CA ASN A 213 -0.97 -9.83 5.14
C ASN A 213 -0.52 -11.02 6.00
N ILE A 214 0.76 -11.04 6.42
CA ILE A 214 1.29 -12.06 7.35
C ILE A 214 0.68 -11.84 8.74
N ALA A 215 0.66 -10.60 9.22
CA ALA A 215 0.04 -10.26 10.50
C ALA A 215 -1.45 -10.62 10.54
N ASP A 216 -2.20 -10.32 9.47
CA ASP A 216 -3.61 -10.69 9.34
C ASP A 216 -3.81 -12.21 9.31
N ALA A 217 -2.97 -12.96 8.59
CA ALA A 217 -3.01 -14.42 8.56
C ALA A 217 -2.76 -15.04 9.94
N ILE A 218 -1.84 -14.48 10.73
CA ILE A 218 -1.61 -14.92 12.11
C ILE A 218 -2.87 -14.62 12.96
N ALA A 219 -3.45 -13.43 12.84
CA ALA A 219 -4.66 -13.05 13.57
C ALA A 219 -5.87 -13.94 13.23
N GLN A 220 -5.98 -14.41 11.97
CA GLN A 220 -7.00 -15.37 11.56
C GLN A 220 -6.92 -16.72 12.30
N THR A 221 -5.78 -17.05 12.88
CA THR A 221 -5.64 -18.23 13.77
C THR A 221 -6.24 -18.03 15.16
N GLY A 222 -6.79 -16.86 15.45
CA GLY A 222 -7.33 -16.47 16.76
C GLY A 222 -6.27 -16.01 17.77
N ARG A 223 -5.05 -15.73 17.32
CA ARG A 223 -3.97 -15.21 18.17
C ARG A 223 -3.85 -13.70 18.06
N ASN A 224 -3.55 -13.05 19.17
CA ASN A 224 -3.18 -11.63 19.16
C ASN A 224 -1.83 -11.47 18.46
N VAL A 225 -1.71 -10.41 17.65
CA VAL A 225 -0.46 -10.08 16.95
C VAL A 225 -0.04 -8.67 17.34
N THR A 226 1.19 -8.55 17.83
CA THR A 226 1.85 -7.26 18.02
C THR A 226 2.82 -7.06 16.88
N VAL A 227 2.64 -6.01 16.10
CA VAL A 227 3.53 -5.67 14.99
C VAL A 227 4.57 -4.66 15.46
N LEU A 228 5.84 -4.98 15.30
CA LEU A 228 6.97 -4.12 15.60
C LEU A 228 7.71 -3.79 14.31
N GLU A 229 7.84 -2.51 13.98
CA GLU A 229 8.60 -2.07 12.82
C GLU A 229 10.10 -2.26 13.04
N GLY A 230 10.71 -3.20 12.31
CA GLY A 230 12.10 -3.62 12.51
C GLY A 230 13.16 -2.64 12.02
N ARG A 231 12.78 -1.66 11.18
CA ARG A 231 13.69 -0.71 10.51
C ARG A 231 13.46 0.75 10.89
N SER A 232 12.55 1.04 11.79
CA SER A 232 12.31 2.41 12.24
C SER A 232 13.44 2.91 13.11
N PRO A 233 13.79 4.20 13.10
CA PRO A 233 14.73 4.77 14.06
C PRO A 233 14.32 4.52 15.51
N GLN A 234 13.03 4.40 15.77
CA GLN A 234 12.49 4.10 17.09
C GLN A 234 12.78 2.66 17.54
N SER A 235 12.96 1.73 16.59
CA SER A 235 13.32 0.34 16.87
C SER A 235 14.79 0.18 17.26
N GLU A 236 15.65 1.18 17.02
CA GLU A 236 17.05 1.14 17.39
C GLU A 236 17.27 1.04 18.90
N ARG A 237 16.34 1.53 19.72
CA ARG A 237 16.37 1.35 21.19
C ARG A 237 16.38 -0.12 21.60
N TRP A 238 15.77 -1.00 20.80
CA TRP A 238 15.69 -2.43 21.08
C TRP A 238 16.96 -3.21 20.64
N LEU A 239 17.96 -2.52 20.10
CA LEU A 239 19.29 -3.10 19.89
C LEU A 239 20.09 -3.17 21.19
N ASP A 240 19.69 -2.41 22.21
CA ASP A 240 20.20 -2.55 23.55
C ASP A 240 19.66 -3.85 24.18
N PRO A 241 20.51 -4.77 24.67
CA PRO A 241 20.06 -6.06 25.20
C PRO A 241 19.12 -5.95 26.41
N VAL A 242 19.29 -4.91 27.23
CA VAL A 242 18.45 -4.70 28.43
C VAL A 242 17.06 -4.23 27.95
N ALA A 243 17.01 -3.25 27.09
CA ALA A 243 15.74 -2.73 26.54
C ALA A 243 14.98 -3.81 25.73
N LEU A 244 15.69 -4.67 25.00
CA LEU A 244 15.09 -5.80 24.31
C LEU A 244 14.53 -6.83 25.30
N HIS A 245 15.25 -7.14 26.33
CA HIS A 245 14.78 -8.05 27.40
C HIS A 245 13.51 -7.51 28.07
N ASP A 246 13.52 -6.23 28.47
CA ASP A 246 12.36 -5.56 29.08
C ASP A 246 11.13 -5.56 28.14
N LEU A 247 11.34 -5.35 26.84
CA LEU A 247 10.27 -5.46 25.84
C LEU A 247 9.68 -6.88 25.82
N LEU A 248 10.52 -7.90 25.73
CA LEU A 248 10.08 -9.30 25.66
C LEU A 248 9.41 -9.76 26.95
N GLU A 249 9.90 -9.32 28.12
CA GLU A 249 9.26 -9.56 29.40
C GLU A 249 7.89 -8.86 29.51
N THR A 250 7.76 -7.66 28.95
CA THR A 250 6.49 -6.92 28.94
C THR A 250 5.46 -7.58 28.02
N LEU A 251 5.86 -7.92 26.79
CA LEU A 251 4.96 -8.49 25.79
C LEU A 251 4.68 -9.98 26.00
N GLN A 252 5.64 -10.71 26.61
CA GLN A 252 5.60 -12.16 26.81
C GLN A 252 5.09 -12.93 25.57
N PRO A 253 5.69 -12.74 24.38
CA PRO A 253 5.18 -13.35 23.18
C PRO A 253 5.32 -14.87 23.22
N SER A 254 4.30 -15.56 22.73
CA SER A 254 4.35 -17.02 22.58
C SER A 254 5.28 -17.45 21.46
N HIS A 255 5.42 -16.60 20.42
CA HIS A 255 6.26 -16.80 19.24
C HIS A 255 6.76 -15.45 18.74
N ILE A 256 7.93 -15.45 18.10
CA ILE A 256 8.45 -14.31 17.35
C ILE A 256 8.49 -14.69 15.88
N ILE A 257 7.96 -13.81 15.02
CA ILE A 257 8.04 -13.97 13.56
C ILE A 257 8.83 -12.80 13.00
N LEU A 258 9.93 -13.11 12.33
CA LEU A 258 10.78 -12.14 11.64
C LEU A 258 10.32 -12.05 10.21
N GLY A 259 9.71 -10.92 9.83
CA GLY A 259 9.11 -10.69 8.53
C GLY A 259 10.13 -10.39 7.45
N PRO A 260 9.73 -10.54 6.18
CA PRO A 260 10.54 -10.18 5.03
C PRO A 260 10.70 -8.65 4.90
N GLY A 261 11.63 -8.22 4.06
CA GLY A 261 11.82 -6.81 3.77
C GLY A 261 12.83 -6.59 2.64
N PRO A 262 12.85 -5.39 2.05
CA PRO A 262 13.79 -5.05 0.97
C PRO A 262 15.22 -4.92 1.51
N GLY A 263 16.20 -4.98 0.60
CA GLY A 263 17.61 -4.76 0.92
C GLY A 263 18.33 -5.99 1.45
N ARG A 264 19.35 -5.79 2.27
CA ARG A 264 20.20 -6.85 2.83
C ARG A 264 19.76 -7.18 4.25
N PRO A 265 20.07 -8.39 4.77
CA PRO A 265 19.80 -8.75 6.15
C PRO A 265 20.39 -7.76 7.17
N GLU A 266 21.57 -7.23 6.90
CA GLU A 266 22.27 -6.27 7.78
C GLU A 266 21.51 -4.95 7.95
N ASP A 267 20.64 -4.60 6.99
CA ASP A 267 19.78 -3.42 7.05
C ASP A 267 18.64 -3.60 8.06
N ALA A 268 18.28 -4.86 8.39
CA ALA A 268 17.25 -5.24 9.34
C ALA A 268 17.86 -5.51 10.73
N ARG A 269 18.46 -4.49 11.36
CA ARG A 269 19.28 -4.60 12.57
C ARG A 269 18.57 -5.29 13.72
N LEU A 270 17.31 -4.95 14.00
CA LEU A 270 16.52 -5.60 15.06
C LEU A 270 16.27 -7.08 14.75
N THR A 271 15.95 -7.41 13.50
CA THR A 271 15.78 -8.79 13.05
C THR A 271 17.06 -9.59 13.24
N MET A 272 18.21 -9.02 12.87
CA MET A 272 19.51 -9.66 13.07
C MET A 272 19.82 -9.87 14.57
N ALA A 273 19.53 -8.89 15.42
CA ALA A 273 19.71 -9.02 16.86
C ALA A 273 18.85 -10.16 17.44
N LEU A 274 17.58 -10.21 17.11
CA LEU A 274 16.66 -11.27 17.54
C LEU A 274 17.07 -12.66 17.00
N ALA A 275 17.52 -12.74 15.74
CA ALA A 275 18.01 -13.97 15.17
C ALA A 275 19.30 -14.48 15.91
N HIS A 276 20.23 -13.58 16.22
CA HIS A 276 21.42 -13.92 17.00
C HIS A 276 21.07 -14.42 18.39
N HIS A 277 20.16 -13.75 19.11
CA HIS A 277 19.68 -14.19 20.43
C HIS A 277 18.99 -15.56 20.37
N ALA A 278 18.20 -15.82 19.30
CA ALA A 278 17.56 -17.12 19.08
C ALA A 278 18.59 -18.23 18.86
N LEU A 279 19.58 -17.99 17.98
CA LEU A 279 20.64 -18.96 17.69
C LEU A 279 21.55 -19.22 18.90
N ALA A 280 21.74 -18.23 19.76
CA ALA A 280 22.50 -18.36 21.03
C ALA A 280 21.69 -19.05 22.11
N GLY A 281 20.43 -19.43 21.91
CA GLY A 281 19.57 -20.05 22.90
C GLY A 281 19.17 -19.11 24.06
N GLN A 282 19.17 -17.80 23.78
CA GLN A 282 18.87 -16.77 24.79
C GLN A 282 17.37 -16.38 24.77
N LEU A 283 16.58 -16.91 23.82
CA LEU A 283 15.14 -16.70 23.76
C LEU A 283 14.40 -17.97 24.18
N ASN A 284 13.42 -17.82 25.07
CA ASN A 284 12.63 -18.93 25.60
C ASN A 284 11.39 -19.26 24.72
N MET A 285 11.21 -18.58 23.58
CA MET A 285 10.10 -18.79 22.68
C MET A 285 10.59 -19.14 21.26
N PRO A 286 9.78 -19.87 20.47
CA PRO A 286 10.10 -20.17 19.08
C PRO A 286 10.21 -18.91 18.22
N VAL A 287 11.19 -18.89 17.31
CA VAL A 287 11.41 -17.83 16.34
C VAL A 287 11.30 -18.41 14.94
N LEU A 288 10.48 -17.79 14.08
CA LEU A 288 10.28 -18.15 12.69
C LEU A 288 10.71 -16.99 11.78
N GLY A 289 11.60 -17.24 10.84
CA GLY A 289 11.92 -16.32 9.75
C GLY A 289 11.04 -16.57 8.53
N VAL A 290 10.53 -15.50 7.93
CA VAL A 290 9.77 -15.51 6.68
C VAL A 290 10.55 -14.71 5.63
N CYS A 291 10.81 -15.34 4.47
CA CYS A 291 11.53 -14.75 3.34
C CYS A 291 10.62 -14.65 2.12
#